data_398d1c6a44823973b64d1218f00335ed
#
_entry.id   398d1c6a44823973b64d1218f00335ed
#
_cell.length_a   1.000
_cell.length_b   1.000
_cell.length_c   1.000
_cell.angle_alpha   90.00
_cell.angle_beta   90.00
_cell.angle_gamma   90.00
#
_symmetry.space_group_name_H-M   'P 1'
#
loop_
_entity.id
_entity.type
_entity.pdbx_description
1 polymer ?
#
loop_
_entity_poly.entity_id
_entity_poly.type
_entity_poly.pdbx_seq_one_letter_code
_entity_poly.pdbx_strand_id
1 'polypeptide(L)'
;VFIIRKDIEKEFKEVIGERIASICASHDVTVDYAFQDINDIPGVLPEGRTKPWGTGQAVLAAKNVIDTPFIVINADDYYGKEGFKAVHEYLVNGGKSCMAGFVLKNTLSDNGGVTRGICKMDEQSNLTEVVETKNIVKTATGAEADGVAVDVNSLVSMNMWGLTPEFLDVLEKGFKEFFEKEVPGNPLKAEYLIPIFIGELLEQGKM
;
A
#
# COMPACT_ATOMS: atom_id res chain seq x y z
N VAL A 1 -0.74 -1.34 -14.15
CA VAL A 1 -0.06 -2.60 -13.80
C VAL A 1 -0.85 -3.32 -12.72
N PHE A 2 -1.16 -4.60 -12.91
CA PHE A 2 -1.70 -5.48 -11.88
C PHE A 2 -0.56 -6.28 -11.26
N ILE A 3 -0.47 -6.25 -9.92
CA ILE A 3 0.48 -7.07 -9.18
C ILE A 3 -0.30 -8.25 -8.61
N ILE A 4 -0.01 -9.43 -9.14
CA ILE A 4 -0.72 -10.67 -8.80
C ILE A 4 0.28 -11.80 -8.51
N ARG A 5 -0.18 -12.90 -7.93
CA ARG A 5 0.62 -14.13 -7.85
C ARG A 5 0.50 -14.91 -9.16
N LYS A 6 1.56 -15.62 -9.50
CA LYS A 6 1.64 -16.38 -10.76
C LYS A 6 0.60 -17.50 -10.85
N ASP A 7 0.23 -18.10 -9.73
CA ASP A 7 -0.72 -19.20 -9.66
C ASP A 7 -2.17 -18.81 -10.03
N ILE A 8 -2.53 -17.52 -9.88
CA ILE A 8 -3.86 -17.01 -10.25
C ILE A 8 -3.88 -16.28 -11.60
N GLU A 9 -2.76 -16.20 -12.33
CA GLU A 9 -2.63 -15.38 -13.55
C GLU A 9 -3.70 -15.72 -14.58
N LYS A 10 -3.88 -17.00 -14.88
CA LYS A 10 -4.80 -17.44 -15.92
C LYS A 10 -6.24 -17.04 -15.57
N GLU A 11 -6.68 -17.40 -14.40
CA GLU A 11 -8.05 -17.10 -13.94
C GLU A 11 -8.29 -15.59 -13.83
N PHE A 12 -7.32 -14.84 -13.30
CA PHE A 12 -7.41 -13.39 -13.21
C PHE A 12 -7.54 -12.74 -14.59
N LYS A 13 -6.74 -13.15 -15.56
CA LYS A 13 -6.78 -12.60 -16.92
C LYS A 13 -8.13 -12.89 -17.59
N GLU A 14 -8.64 -14.12 -17.48
CA GLU A 14 -9.91 -14.54 -18.08
C GLU A 14 -11.11 -13.81 -17.45
N VAL A 15 -11.13 -13.63 -16.13
CA VAL A 15 -12.30 -13.07 -15.43
C VAL A 15 -12.28 -11.54 -15.37
N ILE A 16 -11.11 -10.94 -15.16
CA ILE A 16 -10.95 -9.50 -14.91
C ILE A 16 -10.10 -8.83 -16.00
N GLY A 17 -8.96 -9.42 -16.31
CA GLY A 17 -7.92 -8.83 -17.14
C GLY A 17 -8.40 -8.46 -18.53
N GLU A 18 -9.07 -9.36 -19.24
CA GLU A 18 -9.57 -9.13 -20.60
C GLU A 18 -10.62 -8.00 -20.65
N ARG A 19 -11.50 -7.95 -19.66
CA ARG A 19 -12.49 -6.88 -19.55
C ARG A 19 -11.83 -5.52 -19.32
N ILE A 20 -10.87 -5.46 -18.39
CA ILE A 20 -10.14 -4.21 -18.11
C ILE A 20 -9.30 -3.79 -19.30
N ALA A 21 -8.59 -4.72 -19.94
CA ALA A 21 -7.79 -4.44 -21.14
C ALA A 21 -8.64 -3.86 -22.27
N SER A 22 -9.85 -4.38 -22.50
CA SER A 22 -10.78 -3.85 -23.48
C SER A 22 -11.23 -2.41 -23.19
N ILE A 23 -11.51 -2.10 -21.91
CA ILE A 23 -11.86 -0.74 -21.49
C ILE A 23 -10.65 0.20 -21.64
N CYS A 24 -9.48 -0.21 -21.18
CA CYS A 24 -8.25 0.57 -21.25
C CYS A 24 -7.85 0.89 -22.69
N ALA A 25 -7.97 -0.07 -23.62
CA ALA A 25 -7.65 0.11 -25.03
C ALA A 25 -8.49 1.23 -25.69
N SER A 26 -9.74 1.45 -25.25
CA SER A 26 -10.59 2.54 -25.75
C SER A 26 -10.16 3.93 -25.27
N HIS A 27 -9.20 4.00 -24.34
CA HIS A 27 -8.68 5.23 -23.74
C HIS A 27 -7.15 5.38 -23.90
N ASP A 28 -6.54 4.64 -24.82
CA ASP A 28 -5.07 4.60 -25.02
C ASP A 28 -4.29 4.26 -23.75
N VAL A 29 -4.84 3.42 -22.88
CA VAL A 29 -4.22 2.94 -21.67
C VAL A 29 -3.80 1.49 -21.84
N THR A 30 -2.55 1.18 -21.52
CA THR A 30 -2.01 -0.18 -21.53
C THR A 30 -2.27 -0.90 -20.21
N VAL A 31 -2.39 -2.23 -20.27
CA VAL A 31 -2.50 -3.10 -19.10
C VAL A 31 -1.31 -4.03 -19.05
N ASP A 32 -0.58 -3.99 -17.93
CA ASP A 32 0.57 -4.83 -17.69
C ASP A 32 0.42 -5.63 -16.38
N TYR A 33 1.27 -6.65 -16.21
CA TYR A 33 1.24 -7.55 -15.07
C TYR A 33 2.63 -7.69 -14.48
N ALA A 34 2.70 -7.59 -13.15
CA ALA A 34 3.85 -7.96 -12.36
C ALA A 34 3.49 -9.12 -11.42
N PHE A 35 4.47 -9.95 -11.09
CA PHE A 35 4.20 -11.17 -10.34
C PHE A 35 4.94 -11.14 -9.00
N GLN A 36 4.16 -11.09 -7.92
CA GLN A 36 4.71 -11.25 -6.59
C GLN A 36 5.11 -12.72 -6.39
N ASP A 37 6.40 -12.97 -6.18
CA ASP A 37 6.95 -14.29 -5.88
C ASP A 37 7.52 -14.32 -4.46
N ILE A 38 7.14 -15.33 -3.68
CA ILE A 38 7.64 -15.57 -2.32
C ILE A 38 9.14 -15.87 -2.30
N ASN A 39 9.71 -16.31 -3.43
CA ASN A 39 11.13 -16.62 -3.59
C ASN A 39 11.96 -15.42 -4.06
N ASP A 40 11.32 -14.30 -4.44
CA ASP A 40 12.05 -13.08 -4.82
C ASP A 40 12.46 -12.33 -3.54
N ILE A 41 13.56 -12.79 -2.95
CA ILE A 41 14.06 -12.37 -1.63
C ILE A 41 15.59 -12.30 -1.62
N PRO A 42 16.18 -11.48 -0.76
CA PRO A 42 17.63 -11.33 -0.66
C PRO A 42 18.32 -12.45 0.14
N GLY A 43 17.67 -13.57 0.37
CA GLY A 43 18.20 -14.66 1.19
C GLY A 43 17.57 -16.01 0.89
N VAL A 44 17.41 -16.83 1.91
CA VAL A 44 16.81 -18.18 1.80
C VAL A 44 15.39 -18.14 2.33
N LEU A 45 14.45 -18.73 1.60
CA LEU A 45 13.07 -18.84 2.04
C LEU A 45 13.00 -19.67 3.34
N PRO A 46 12.42 -19.14 4.42
CA PRO A 46 12.25 -19.90 5.65
C PRO A 46 11.40 -21.14 5.44
N GLU A 47 11.83 -22.25 6.02
CA GLU A 47 11.11 -23.52 5.94
C GLU A 47 9.68 -23.38 6.48
N GLY A 48 8.71 -23.85 5.73
CA GLY A 48 7.27 -23.80 6.08
C GLY A 48 6.59 -22.45 5.82
N ARG A 49 7.30 -21.43 5.29
CA ARG A 49 6.65 -20.18 4.93
C ARG A 49 5.83 -20.32 3.65
N THR A 50 4.56 -19.95 3.75
CA THR A 50 3.62 -19.87 2.60
C THR A 50 3.04 -18.47 2.43
N LYS A 51 3.20 -17.60 3.44
CA LYS A 51 2.67 -16.24 3.43
C LYS A 51 3.52 -15.32 2.55
N PRO A 52 2.92 -14.53 1.63
CA PRO A 52 3.63 -13.48 0.90
C PRO A 52 4.30 -12.46 1.84
N TRP A 53 5.22 -11.67 1.30
CA TRP A 53 6.05 -10.77 2.10
C TRP A 53 5.41 -9.40 2.38
N GLY A 54 4.16 -9.18 1.99
CA GLY A 54 3.44 -7.93 2.21
C GLY A 54 3.44 -6.99 1.01
N THR A 55 2.80 -5.82 1.20
CA THR A 55 2.54 -4.85 0.13
C THR A 55 3.81 -4.19 -0.42
N GLY A 56 4.83 -4.01 0.40
CA GLY A 56 6.12 -3.46 -0.05
C GLY A 56 6.82 -4.37 -1.06
N GLN A 57 6.92 -5.68 -0.77
CA GLN A 57 7.50 -6.63 -1.70
C GLN A 57 6.62 -6.83 -2.95
N ALA A 58 5.29 -6.71 -2.82
CA ALA A 58 4.40 -6.73 -3.98
C ALA A 58 4.72 -5.58 -4.95
N VAL A 59 4.88 -4.36 -4.44
CA VAL A 59 5.23 -3.20 -5.29
C VAL A 59 6.61 -3.34 -5.92
N LEU A 60 7.58 -3.95 -5.23
CA LEU A 60 8.90 -4.25 -5.81
C LEU A 60 8.83 -5.19 -7.02
N ALA A 61 7.86 -6.11 -7.06
CA ALA A 61 7.66 -6.98 -8.22
C ALA A 61 7.38 -6.19 -9.52
N ALA A 62 6.88 -4.96 -9.40
CA ALA A 62 6.62 -4.09 -10.54
C ALA A 62 7.81 -3.17 -10.92
N LYS A 63 8.97 -3.28 -10.23
CA LYS A 63 10.12 -2.39 -10.44
C LYS A 63 10.60 -2.32 -11.89
N ASN A 64 10.54 -3.44 -12.62
CA ASN A 64 11.02 -3.51 -14.01
C ASN A 64 9.99 -3.07 -15.07
N VAL A 65 8.77 -2.72 -14.63
CA VAL A 65 7.69 -2.26 -15.53
C VAL A 65 7.21 -0.85 -15.20
N ILE A 66 7.73 -0.24 -14.14
CA ILE A 66 7.41 1.12 -13.72
C ILE A 66 8.62 2.01 -13.97
N ASP A 67 8.47 3.00 -14.85
CA ASP A 67 9.50 3.98 -15.22
C ASP A 67 9.04 5.44 -15.12
N THR A 68 7.81 5.66 -14.69
CA THR A 68 7.18 6.97 -14.50
C THR A 68 6.59 7.10 -13.09
N PRO A 69 6.23 8.31 -12.62
CA PRO A 69 5.47 8.45 -11.39
C PRO A 69 4.20 7.60 -11.41
N PHE A 70 3.89 6.98 -10.29
CA PHE A 70 2.83 5.97 -10.21
C PHE A 70 1.99 6.09 -8.93
N ILE A 71 0.81 5.51 -8.95
CA ILE A 71 -0.09 5.41 -7.79
C ILE A 71 -0.20 3.95 -7.39
N VAL A 72 0.09 3.66 -6.12
CA VAL A 72 -0.19 2.35 -5.50
C VAL A 72 -1.57 2.38 -4.89
N ILE A 73 -2.37 1.34 -5.14
CA ILE A 73 -3.68 1.14 -4.52
C ILE A 73 -3.90 -0.36 -4.22
N ASN A 74 -4.76 -0.64 -3.28
CA ASN A 74 -5.30 -1.99 -3.10
C ASN A 74 -6.38 -2.26 -4.16
N ALA A 75 -6.44 -3.48 -4.67
CA ALA A 75 -7.37 -3.84 -5.74
C ALA A 75 -8.83 -4.00 -5.26
N ASP A 76 -9.04 -4.15 -3.97
CA ASP A 76 -10.31 -4.42 -3.29
C ASP A 76 -10.88 -3.22 -2.52
N ASP A 77 -10.20 -2.07 -2.56
CA ASP A 77 -10.67 -0.83 -1.94
C ASP A 77 -11.30 0.13 -2.96
N TYR A 78 -12.28 0.91 -2.50
CA TYR A 78 -12.86 2.00 -3.28
C TYR A 78 -12.35 3.37 -2.80
N TYR A 79 -11.64 4.07 -3.67
CA TYR A 79 -10.96 5.34 -3.34
C TYR A 79 -11.72 6.60 -3.79
N GLY A 80 -12.72 6.45 -4.65
CA GLY A 80 -13.41 7.60 -5.26
C GLY A 80 -12.54 8.32 -6.31
N LYS A 81 -13.18 9.12 -7.15
CA LYS A 81 -12.49 9.83 -8.26
C LYS A 81 -11.57 10.94 -7.77
N GLU A 82 -11.96 11.61 -6.69
CA GLU A 82 -11.24 12.78 -6.17
C GLU A 82 -9.84 12.42 -5.64
N GLY A 83 -9.69 11.26 -5.00
CA GLY A 83 -8.39 10.77 -4.55
C GLY A 83 -7.42 10.57 -5.72
N PHE A 84 -7.85 9.89 -6.78
CA PHE A 84 -7.04 9.70 -7.99
C PHE A 84 -6.65 11.03 -8.63
N LYS A 85 -7.60 11.96 -8.77
CA LYS A 85 -7.34 13.28 -9.35
C LYS A 85 -6.32 14.06 -8.55
N ALA A 86 -6.47 14.13 -7.23
CA ALA A 86 -5.57 14.89 -6.36
C ALA A 86 -4.13 14.31 -6.41
N VAL A 87 -3.97 13.00 -6.29
CA VAL A 87 -2.66 12.35 -6.36
C VAL A 87 -2.02 12.52 -7.74
N HIS A 88 -2.80 12.33 -8.81
CA HIS A 88 -2.32 12.53 -10.17
C HIS A 88 -1.84 13.98 -10.41
N GLU A 89 -2.67 14.99 -10.06
CA GLU A 89 -2.31 16.39 -10.21
C GLU A 89 -1.04 16.75 -9.45
N TYR A 90 -0.85 16.22 -8.24
CA TYR A 90 0.36 16.42 -7.48
C TYR A 90 1.60 15.85 -8.18
N LEU A 91 1.53 14.62 -8.66
CA LEU A 91 2.64 13.94 -9.33
C LEU A 91 3.02 14.60 -10.67
N VAL A 92 2.05 14.95 -11.52
CA VAL A 92 2.32 15.59 -12.82
C VAL A 92 2.86 17.02 -12.70
N ASN A 93 2.63 17.67 -11.56
CA ASN A 93 3.22 18.98 -11.23
C ASN A 93 4.60 18.88 -10.56
N GLY A 94 5.24 17.71 -10.58
CA GLY A 94 6.58 17.49 -10.09
C GLY A 94 6.67 17.11 -8.62
N GLY A 95 5.56 16.74 -7.99
CA GLY A 95 5.55 16.16 -6.64
C GLY A 95 6.25 14.80 -6.62
N LYS A 96 6.97 14.51 -5.54
CA LYS A 96 7.77 13.28 -5.43
C LYS A 96 7.04 12.15 -4.72
N SER A 97 6.44 12.47 -3.58
CA SER A 97 5.71 11.47 -2.77
C SER A 97 4.50 12.12 -2.12
N CYS A 98 3.39 11.44 -2.15
CA CYS A 98 2.16 11.88 -1.47
C CYS A 98 1.28 10.69 -1.09
N MET A 99 0.30 10.95 -0.26
CA MET A 99 -0.73 9.98 0.12
C MET A 99 -2.10 10.67 0.07
N ALA A 100 -3.11 9.96 -0.41
CA ALA A 100 -4.48 10.37 -0.19
C ALA A 100 -4.91 9.96 1.23
N GLY A 101 -5.19 10.94 2.08
CA GLY A 101 -5.76 10.74 3.41
C GLY A 101 -7.27 10.65 3.34
N PHE A 102 -7.85 9.62 3.96
CA PHE A 102 -9.29 9.41 4.02
C PHE A 102 -9.79 9.66 5.44
N VAL A 103 -10.96 10.28 5.57
CA VAL A 103 -11.54 10.52 6.90
C VAL A 103 -12.00 9.19 7.48
N LEU A 104 -11.51 8.82 8.68
CA LEU A 104 -11.70 7.52 9.30
C LEU A 104 -13.17 7.05 9.30
N LYS A 105 -14.12 7.92 9.69
CA LYS A 105 -15.55 7.57 9.73
C LYS A 105 -16.11 7.03 8.42
N ASN A 106 -15.53 7.44 7.28
CA ASN A 106 -15.95 7.01 5.95
C ASN A 106 -15.33 5.67 5.52
N THR A 107 -14.43 5.12 6.34
CA THR A 107 -13.69 3.89 6.07
C THR A 107 -13.98 2.77 7.06
N LEU A 108 -14.86 3.03 8.02
CA LEU A 108 -15.30 2.05 9.02
C LEU A 108 -16.27 1.04 8.40
N SER A 109 -16.29 -0.17 8.95
CA SER A 109 -17.18 -1.25 8.56
C SER A 109 -18.25 -1.47 9.64
N ASP A 110 -19.47 -1.77 9.21
CA ASP A 110 -20.54 -2.23 10.10
C ASP A 110 -20.42 -3.75 10.41
N ASN A 111 -19.52 -4.45 9.71
CA ASN A 111 -19.35 -5.90 9.79
C ASN A 111 -18.10 -6.35 10.58
N GLY A 112 -17.45 -5.44 11.30
CA GLY A 112 -16.29 -5.76 12.14
C GLY A 112 -15.23 -4.68 12.14
N GLY A 113 -14.13 -4.94 12.86
CA GLY A 113 -13.01 -4.02 12.97
C GLY A 113 -12.20 -3.92 11.68
N VAL A 114 -11.70 -2.71 11.39
CA VAL A 114 -10.81 -2.44 10.26
C VAL A 114 -9.40 -2.11 10.77
N THR A 115 -8.40 -2.29 9.92
CA THR A 115 -7.03 -1.83 10.17
C THR A 115 -6.77 -0.59 9.32
N ARG A 116 -6.27 0.51 9.92
CA ARG A 116 -5.96 1.76 9.23
C ARG A 116 -4.66 2.37 9.76
N GLY A 117 -3.88 2.98 8.86
CA GLY A 117 -2.78 3.84 9.26
C GLY A 117 -3.30 5.22 9.67
N ILE A 118 -3.38 5.51 10.96
CA ILE A 118 -3.77 6.84 11.44
C ILE A 118 -2.63 7.81 11.15
N CYS A 119 -2.94 8.93 10.49
CA CYS A 119 -1.98 9.90 9.98
C CYS A 119 -1.96 11.15 10.84
N LYS A 120 -0.74 11.70 11.05
CA LYS A 120 -0.55 13.07 11.52
C LYS A 120 0.13 13.90 10.43
N MET A 121 -0.18 15.18 10.41
CA MET A 121 0.38 16.13 9.45
C MET A 121 0.82 17.39 10.18
N ASP A 122 1.79 18.09 9.60
CA ASP A 122 2.16 19.44 10.01
C ASP A 122 1.21 20.49 9.39
N GLU A 123 1.47 21.77 9.72
CA GLU A 123 0.69 22.91 9.21
C GLU A 123 0.78 23.10 7.69
N GLN A 124 1.82 22.53 7.05
CA GLN A 124 2.05 22.56 5.62
C GLN A 124 1.44 21.35 4.90
N SER A 125 0.71 20.52 5.63
CA SER A 125 0.12 19.25 5.13
C SER A 125 1.16 18.18 4.75
N ASN A 126 2.38 18.26 5.28
CA ASN A 126 3.32 17.16 5.17
C ASN A 126 2.94 16.06 6.17
N LEU A 127 2.97 14.83 5.70
CA LEU A 127 2.76 13.65 6.54
C LEU A 127 3.95 13.52 7.52
N THR A 128 3.68 13.51 8.81
CA THR A 128 4.72 13.42 9.86
C THR A 128 4.72 12.07 10.56
N GLU A 129 3.59 11.37 10.56
CA GLU A 129 3.46 10.08 11.24
C GLU A 129 2.35 9.24 10.60
N VAL A 130 2.58 7.94 10.52
CA VAL A 130 1.56 6.93 10.17
C VAL A 130 1.61 5.81 11.20
N VAL A 131 0.55 5.66 11.98
CA VAL A 131 0.46 4.60 12.99
C VAL A 131 -0.56 3.56 12.57
N GLU A 132 -0.08 2.35 12.24
CA GLU A 132 -0.98 1.24 11.91
C GLU A 132 -1.78 0.81 13.15
N THR A 133 -3.06 1.10 13.12
CA THR A 133 -4.01 0.80 14.21
C THR A 133 -4.96 -0.30 13.76
N LYS A 134 -4.92 -1.42 14.48
CA LYS A 134 -5.72 -2.61 14.19
C LYS A 134 -7.04 -2.58 14.94
N ASN A 135 -7.99 -3.35 14.41
CA ASN A 135 -9.28 -3.60 15.04
C ASN A 135 -10.04 -2.32 15.45
N ILE A 136 -10.04 -1.32 14.57
CA ILE A 136 -10.85 -0.12 14.79
C ILE A 136 -12.30 -0.50 14.52
N VAL A 137 -13.12 -0.48 15.55
CA VAL A 137 -14.55 -0.82 15.49
C VAL A 137 -15.41 0.43 15.62
N LYS A 138 -16.49 0.45 14.85
CA LYS A 138 -17.51 1.50 14.96
C LYS A 138 -18.31 1.31 16.25
N THR A 139 -18.55 2.38 16.98
CA THR A 139 -19.37 2.40 18.18
C THR A 139 -20.59 3.29 17.98
N ALA A 140 -21.53 3.29 18.92
CA ALA A 140 -22.71 4.15 18.88
C ALA A 140 -22.38 5.65 18.87
N THR A 141 -21.21 6.03 19.41
CA THR A 141 -20.79 7.43 19.58
C THR A 141 -19.51 7.80 18.82
N GLY A 142 -18.94 6.86 18.06
CA GLY A 142 -17.67 7.11 17.36
C GLY A 142 -16.96 5.84 16.91
N ALA A 143 -15.70 5.71 17.24
CA ALA A 143 -14.90 4.53 16.98
C ALA A 143 -13.92 4.26 18.14
N GLU A 144 -13.52 3.01 18.30
CA GLU A 144 -12.50 2.59 19.27
C GLU A 144 -11.59 1.51 18.69
N ALA A 145 -10.38 1.42 19.22
CA ALA A 145 -9.44 0.34 18.98
C ALA A 145 -8.98 -0.20 20.32
N ASP A 146 -9.19 -1.49 20.58
CA ASP A 146 -8.87 -2.16 21.84
C ASP A 146 -9.40 -1.41 23.10
N GLY A 147 -10.61 -0.85 23.00
CA GLY A 147 -11.27 -0.09 24.08
C GLY A 147 -10.78 1.34 24.25
N VAL A 148 -9.88 1.84 23.39
CA VAL A 148 -9.43 3.22 23.38
C VAL A 148 -10.15 3.99 22.28
N ALA A 149 -10.77 5.12 22.63
CA ALA A 149 -11.46 5.96 21.66
C ALA A 149 -10.52 6.49 20.59
N VAL A 150 -10.96 6.42 19.32
CA VAL A 150 -10.25 6.96 18.17
C VAL A 150 -11.06 8.10 17.56
N ASP A 151 -10.41 9.22 17.24
CA ASP A 151 -11.11 10.34 16.59
C ASP A 151 -11.54 9.94 15.17
N VAL A 152 -12.83 9.87 14.97
CA VAL A 152 -13.46 9.50 13.68
C VAL A 152 -13.19 10.48 12.55
N ASN A 153 -12.72 11.68 12.85
CA ASN A 153 -12.34 12.70 11.87
C ASN A 153 -10.84 12.65 11.52
N SER A 154 -10.06 11.78 12.18
CA SER A 154 -8.64 11.56 11.80
C SER A 154 -8.53 11.18 10.35
N LEU A 155 -7.47 11.64 9.69
CA LEU A 155 -7.09 11.14 8.38
C LEU A 155 -6.36 9.80 8.53
N VAL A 156 -6.69 8.87 7.64
CA VAL A 156 -6.12 7.54 7.64
C VAL A 156 -5.59 7.16 6.24
N SER A 157 -4.55 6.36 6.23
CA SER A 157 -4.08 5.68 5.04
C SER A 157 -4.97 4.49 4.72
N MET A 158 -5.34 4.37 3.44
CA MET A 158 -5.92 3.18 2.83
C MET A 158 -5.01 2.63 1.72
N ASN A 159 -3.69 2.84 1.85
CA ASN A 159 -2.68 2.46 0.85
C ASN A 159 -2.82 3.12 -0.53
N MET A 160 -3.33 4.35 -0.59
CA MET A 160 -3.28 5.15 -1.81
C MET A 160 -2.08 6.08 -1.76
N TRP A 161 -0.97 5.65 -2.38
CA TRP A 161 0.31 6.33 -2.37
C TRP A 161 0.69 6.79 -3.76
N GLY A 162 0.98 8.08 -3.93
CA GLY A 162 1.63 8.63 -5.12
C GLY A 162 3.15 8.64 -4.91
N LEU A 163 3.88 7.99 -5.80
CA LEU A 163 5.32 7.73 -5.65
C LEU A 163 6.03 7.93 -6.99
N THR A 164 7.35 8.05 -6.94
CA THR A 164 8.20 8.10 -8.14
C THR A 164 9.07 6.84 -8.25
N PRO A 165 9.63 6.55 -9.44
CA PRO A 165 10.46 5.36 -9.64
C PRO A 165 11.64 5.27 -8.65
N GLU A 166 12.22 6.40 -8.24
CA GLU A 166 13.33 6.44 -7.27
C GLU A 166 12.94 5.83 -5.92
N PHE A 167 11.65 5.90 -5.57
CA PHE A 167 11.16 5.27 -4.33
C PHE A 167 11.31 3.74 -4.37
N LEU A 168 11.27 3.11 -5.56
CA LEU A 168 11.47 1.67 -5.70
C LEU A 168 12.87 1.23 -5.25
N ASP A 169 13.89 2.07 -5.45
CA ASP A 169 15.25 1.78 -4.95
C ASP A 169 15.33 1.88 -3.42
N VAL A 170 14.62 2.87 -2.86
CA VAL A 170 14.51 3.01 -1.39
C VAL A 170 13.75 1.82 -0.80
N LEU A 171 12.66 1.41 -1.44
CA LEU A 171 11.84 0.27 -1.04
C LEU A 171 12.64 -1.05 -1.12
N GLU A 172 13.42 -1.26 -2.18
CA GLU A 172 14.27 -2.45 -2.32
C GLU A 172 15.34 -2.53 -1.22
N LYS A 173 15.98 -1.40 -0.94
CA LYS A 173 16.96 -1.34 0.16
C LYS A 173 16.30 -1.63 1.50
N GLY A 174 15.14 -1.03 1.76
CA GLY A 174 14.37 -1.28 2.98
C GLY A 174 13.94 -2.75 3.11
N PHE A 175 13.58 -3.40 1.99
CA PHE A 175 13.23 -4.82 2.01
C PHE A 175 14.41 -5.72 2.39
N LYS A 176 15.63 -5.41 1.94
CA LYS A 176 16.85 -6.13 2.34
C LYS A 176 17.09 -5.99 3.84
N GLU A 177 16.99 -4.76 4.37
CA GLU A 177 17.14 -4.50 5.80
C GLU A 177 16.07 -5.18 6.64
N PHE A 178 14.81 -5.13 6.22
CA PHE A 178 13.70 -5.86 6.84
C PHE A 178 13.96 -7.37 6.86
N PHE A 179 14.42 -7.93 5.75
CA PHE A 179 14.69 -9.36 5.64
C PHE A 179 15.78 -9.81 6.64
N GLU A 180 16.81 -9.00 6.80
CA GLU A 180 17.92 -9.30 7.72
C GLU A 180 17.52 -9.13 9.19
N LYS A 181 16.69 -8.15 9.53
CA LYS A 181 16.40 -7.77 10.92
C LYS A 181 15.13 -8.42 11.48
N GLU A 182 14.05 -8.43 10.71
CA GLU A 182 12.72 -8.81 11.18
C GLU A 182 12.40 -10.30 10.92
N VAL A 183 12.85 -10.84 9.78
CA VAL A 183 12.52 -12.21 9.40
C VAL A 183 13.09 -13.26 10.37
N PRO A 184 14.30 -13.13 10.95
CA PRO A 184 14.79 -14.10 11.92
C PRO A 184 13.93 -14.23 13.17
N GLY A 185 13.29 -13.13 13.61
CA GLY A 185 12.39 -13.11 14.77
C GLY A 185 10.98 -13.63 14.47
N ASN A 186 10.54 -13.59 13.23
CA ASN A 186 9.19 -13.99 12.82
C ASN A 186 9.15 -14.58 11.39
N PRO A 187 9.86 -15.69 11.14
CA PRO A 187 10.14 -16.18 9.78
C PRO A 187 8.89 -16.54 8.97
N LEU A 188 7.83 -16.99 9.64
CA LEU A 188 6.62 -17.45 8.96
C LEU A 188 5.57 -16.35 8.72
N LYS A 189 5.63 -15.24 9.46
CA LYS A 189 4.55 -14.24 9.47
C LYS A 189 5.00 -12.80 9.25
N ALA A 190 6.32 -12.50 9.29
CA ALA A 190 6.81 -11.14 9.04
C ALA A 190 6.31 -10.60 7.70
N GLU A 191 5.89 -9.35 7.67
CA GLU A 191 5.38 -8.66 6.48
C GLU A 191 6.04 -7.30 6.32
N TYR A 192 6.53 -7.03 5.14
CA TYR A 192 7.05 -5.74 4.72
C TYR A 192 5.91 -4.90 4.15
N LEU A 193 5.33 -4.05 4.98
CA LEU A 193 4.15 -3.26 4.65
C LEU A 193 4.55 -1.80 4.32
N ILE A 194 4.04 -1.26 3.21
CA ILE A 194 4.34 0.13 2.79
C ILE A 194 4.06 1.15 3.89
N PRO A 195 2.89 1.18 4.56
CA PRO A 195 2.63 2.20 5.56
C PRO A 195 3.58 2.13 6.77
N ILE A 196 4.01 0.94 7.18
CA ILE A 196 4.99 0.77 8.26
C ILE A 196 6.35 1.30 7.81
N PHE A 197 6.80 0.89 6.62
CA PHE A 197 8.09 1.34 6.06
C PHE A 197 8.14 2.85 5.87
N ILE A 198 7.07 3.45 5.34
CA ILE A 198 6.99 4.92 5.21
C ILE A 198 7.02 5.58 6.59
N GLY A 199 6.32 5.05 7.59
CA GLY A 199 6.39 5.53 8.98
C GLY A 199 7.83 5.57 9.50
N GLU A 200 8.59 4.49 9.29
CA GLU A 200 10.00 4.42 9.67
C GLU A 200 10.87 5.46 8.93
N LEU A 201 10.60 5.71 7.65
CA LEU A 201 11.32 6.75 6.88
C LEU A 201 11.02 8.15 7.40
N LEU A 202 9.76 8.43 7.76
CA LEU A 202 9.36 9.71 8.37
C LEU A 202 10.04 9.93 9.72
N GLU A 203 10.06 8.93 10.60
CA GLU A 203 10.74 9.00 11.89
C GLU A 203 12.26 9.25 11.74
N GLN A 204 12.86 8.74 10.66
CA GLN A 204 14.28 8.92 10.35
C GLN A 204 14.57 10.24 9.59
N GLY A 205 13.55 11.03 9.25
CA GLY A 205 13.70 12.25 8.45
C GLY A 205 14.21 11.98 7.03
N LYS A 206 13.88 10.82 6.46
CA LYS A 206 14.32 10.38 5.12
C LYS A 206 13.24 10.53 4.05
N MET A 207 12.07 11.02 4.45
CA MET A 207 10.95 11.25 3.54
C MET A 207 10.24 12.55 3.89
#